data_befd51e3e964efd129004c7ece0d7c29
#
_entry.id   befd51e3e964efd129004c7ece0d7c29
#
_cell.length_a   1.000
_cell.length_b   1.000
_cell.length_c   1.000
_cell.angle_alpha   90.00
_cell.angle_beta   90.00
_cell.angle_gamma   90.00
#
_symmetry.space_group_name_H-M   'P 1'
#
loop_
_entity.id
_entity.type
_entity.pdbx_description
1 polymer ?
#
loop_
_entity_poly.entity_id
_entity_poly.type
_entity_poly.pdbx_seq_one_letter_code
_entity_poly.pdbx_strand_id
1 'polypeptide(L)'
;MASDGRPATPDAAARPAGIVARGWGWRYATRHAWAVQGVDLRIEPGERVLLLGASGAGKSTFLQGIAGVLGGADEGEAQGELLVDGVPAAFVRGRAGMVLQDPDSQTILARVGDDVAFGCENLGVPRAQIWPRVRAALDAVGLDVPLDRPTAALSGGQKQRLALAGVVAMAPGVMLLDEPTANLDPAGIIEVQAAVGRALAATGSTLVVIEHRVDVWLPLVDRVIVLGAPAGGGGILADGSPAAVLRDRAAELTAAGVWVPGIRPAAPPPPTAAAGEVLLRAERLVVGRDAGAPAAGPLDLGLRAGEIVGIVGPNGAGKSTLGLTLAGLLPSVGGTVRAAESLAAGAEVRREGRRARRVRAGEGSRGGRGGPDRSGRAAASDPRDPFTWTSRSLLTRIGTVFQEPEHQLLAHTVRGELEVGPRELGIAESETAARVDELLERLRLGPLAAANPYTLSGGEKRRLTVAAALATRPPVLVLDEPTFGQDARTWAELVAIIAALRDGADGSAPLGIAAITHDEQLLEALGARRFALGGAGEFPEGAA
;
A
#
# COMPACT_ATOMS: atom_id res chain seq x y z
N MET A 1 40.70 21.16 -17.44
CA MET A 1 39.93 22.28 -18.01
C MET A 1 38.53 22.18 -17.36
N ALA A 2 38.21 23.08 -16.46
CA ALA A 2 36.96 23.12 -15.77
C ALA A 2 35.86 23.61 -16.74
N SER A 3 34.83 22.79 -17.01
CA SER A 3 33.69 23.19 -17.80
C SER A 3 32.76 24.03 -16.94
N ASP A 4 32.58 25.26 -17.37
CA ASP A 4 31.67 26.28 -16.86
C ASP A 4 30.23 25.69 -16.72
N GLY A 5 29.82 25.39 -15.49
CA GLY A 5 28.45 25.03 -15.15
C GLY A 5 27.57 26.28 -15.19
N ARG A 6 27.14 26.72 -16.37
CA ARG A 6 26.09 27.73 -16.48
C ARG A 6 24.76 27.12 -16.01
N PRO A 7 24.07 27.73 -15.04
CA PRO A 7 22.71 27.33 -14.71
C PRO A 7 21.83 27.57 -15.94
N ALA A 8 20.98 26.56 -16.25
CA ALA A 8 19.98 26.67 -17.31
C ALA A 8 19.10 27.91 -17.09
N THR A 9 18.89 28.69 -18.16
CA THR A 9 18.05 29.89 -18.13
C THR A 9 16.61 29.51 -17.73
N PRO A 10 15.90 30.33 -16.93
CA PRO A 10 14.55 30.04 -16.40
C PRO A 10 13.50 29.72 -17.46
N ASP A 11 13.72 30.12 -18.71
CA ASP A 11 12.78 29.94 -19.84
C ASP A 11 12.85 28.52 -20.47
N ALA A 12 13.90 27.75 -20.21
CA ALA A 12 14.05 26.38 -20.73
C ALA A 12 13.27 25.33 -19.89
N ALA A 13 12.83 25.67 -18.68
CA ALA A 13 12.14 24.75 -17.75
C ALA A 13 10.67 24.46 -18.12
N ALA A 14 10.00 25.34 -18.86
CA ALA A 14 8.56 25.26 -19.16
C ALA A 14 8.21 24.53 -20.48
N ARG A 15 9.21 23.95 -21.19
CA ARG A 15 8.94 23.24 -22.45
C ARG A 15 8.91 21.73 -22.23
N PRO A 16 7.95 21.00 -22.87
CA PRO A 16 7.95 19.55 -22.83
C PRO A 16 9.29 18.99 -23.31
N ALA A 17 9.75 17.90 -22.68
CA ALA A 17 11.03 17.28 -22.96
C ALA A 17 10.88 15.87 -23.52
N GLY A 18 11.72 15.51 -24.50
CA GLY A 18 11.79 14.17 -25.05
C GLY A 18 12.68 13.24 -24.23
N ILE A 19 12.39 11.94 -24.28
CA ILE A 19 13.18 10.90 -23.61
C ILE A 19 13.69 9.92 -24.65
N VAL A 20 14.96 9.53 -24.55
CA VAL A 20 15.56 8.51 -25.42
C VAL A 20 16.35 7.52 -24.56
N ALA A 21 16.01 6.25 -24.66
CA ALA A 21 16.78 5.13 -24.11
C ALA A 21 17.33 4.31 -25.27
N ARG A 22 18.62 3.90 -25.20
CA ARG A 22 19.29 3.04 -26.19
C ARG A 22 20.02 1.92 -25.47
N GLY A 23 19.44 0.71 -25.52
CA GLY A 23 19.95 -0.46 -24.82
C GLY A 23 20.12 -0.23 -23.32
N TRP A 24 19.31 0.67 -22.74
CA TRP A 24 19.51 1.10 -21.36
C TRP A 24 19.13 0.01 -20.36
N GLY A 25 19.93 -0.08 -19.29
CA GLY A 25 19.71 -0.95 -18.16
C GLY A 25 20.34 -0.41 -16.89
N TRP A 26 19.85 -0.92 -15.75
CA TRP A 26 20.39 -0.61 -14.42
C TRP A 26 20.43 -1.85 -13.53
N ARG A 27 21.55 -2.03 -12.82
CA ARG A 27 21.77 -3.07 -11.82
C ARG A 27 22.27 -2.43 -10.52
N TYR A 28 21.55 -2.66 -9.43
CA TYR A 28 21.97 -2.19 -8.10
C TYR A 28 23.22 -2.96 -7.64
N ALA A 29 24.16 -2.26 -6.97
CA ALA A 29 25.44 -2.83 -6.50
C ALA A 29 25.24 -4.05 -5.57
N THR A 30 24.13 -4.09 -4.83
CA THR A 30 23.78 -5.17 -3.91
C THR A 30 23.12 -6.37 -4.59
N ARG A 31 22.89 -6.33 -5.92
CA ARG A 31 22.18 -7.37 -6.67
C ARG A 31 23.01 -7.90 -7.84
N HIS A 32 22.93 -9.22 -8.08
CA HIS A 32 23.55 -9.83 -9.26
C HIS A 32 22.69 -9.67 -10.52
N ALA A 33 21.37 -9.67 -10.35
CA ALA A 33 20.43 -9.53 -11.45
C ALA A 33 20.18 -8.05 -11.80
N TRP A 34 19.96 -7.78 -13.08
CA TRP A 34 19.52 -6.47 -13.56
C TRP A 34 18.14 -6.13 -13.00
N ALA A 35 17.94 -4.89 -12.59
CA ALA A 35 16.62 -4.39 -12.19
C ALA A 35 15.79 -4.02 -13.42
N VAL A 36 16.46 -3.51 -14.46
CA VAL A 36 15.92 -3.23 -15.80
C VAL A 36 17.04 -3.43 -16.82
N GLN A 37 16.73 -3.94 -18.01
CA GLN A 37 17.74 -4.26 -19.01
C GLN A 37 17.21 -4.12 -20.43
N GLY A 38 18.06 -3.62 -21.33
CA GLY A 38 17.82 -3.66 -22.79
C GLY A 38 16.66 -2.78 -23.25
N VAL A 39 16.44 -1.62 -22.61
CA VAL A 39 15.36 -0.71 -22.98
C VAL A 39 15.80 0.15 -24.17
N ASP A 40 15.13 -0.04 -25.31
CA ASP A 40 15.19 0.81 -26.50
C ASP A 40 13.87 1.52 -26.66
N LEU A 41 13.83 2.84 -26.43
CA LEU A 41 12.61 3.62 -26.36
C LEU A 41 12.86 5.08 -26.74
N ARG A 42 11.87 5.68 -27.42
CA ARG A 42 11.78 7.12 -27.65
C ARG A 42 10.39 7.61 -27.28
N ILE A 43 10.33 8.63 -26.43
CA ILE A 43 9.11 9.36 -26.06
C ILE A 43 9.28 10.79 -26.57
N GLU A 44 8.32 11.25 -27.37
CA GLU A 44 8.36 12.59 -27.94
C GLU A 44 7.93 13.66 -26.92
N PRO A 45 8.38 14.91 -27.07
CA PRO A 45 7.96 15.99 -26.20
C PRO A 45 6.44 16.17 -26.19
N GLY A 46 5.83 16.21 -25.00
CA GLY A 46 4.38 16.34 -24.79
C GLY A 46 3.58 15.05 -24.92
N GLU A 47 4.22 13.94 -25.25
CA GLU A 47 3.56 12.62 -25.29
C GLU A 47 3.17 12.16 -23.88
N ARG A 48 2.04 11.44 -23.77
CA ARG A 48 1.49 10.93 -22.51
C ARG A 48 1.50 9.41 -22.53
N VAL A 49 2.40 8.85 -21.74
CA VAL A 49 2.72 7.42 -21.77
C VAL A 49 2.27 6.74 -20.48
N LEU A 50 1.52 5.64 -20.61
CA LEU A 50 1.29 4.68 -19.53
C LEU A 50 2.31 3.56 -19.64
N LEU A 51 3.16 3.42 -18.61
CA LEU A 51 4.17 2.38 -18.51
C LEU A 51 3.65 1.21 -17.68
N LEU A 52 3.44 0.08 -18.33
CA LEU A 52 2.96 -1.16 -17.74
C LEU A 52 4.09 -2.21 -17.65
N GLY A 53 3.84 -3.27 -16.93
CA GLY A 53 4.73 -4.43 -16.78
C GLY A 53 4.47 -5.15 -15.47
N ALA A 54 4.91 -6.40 -15.36
CA ALA A 54 4.82 -7.20 -14.14
C ALA A 54 5.53 -6.53 -12.95
N SER A 55 5.20 -6.97 -11.73
CA SER A 55 6.00 -6.62 -10.56
C SER A 55 7.43 -7.10 -10.74
N GLY A 56 8.41 -6.24 -10.42
CA GLY A 56 9.83 -6.54 -10.63
C GLY A 56 10.33 -6.34 -12.08
N ALA A 57 9.51 -5.84 -13.02
CA ALA A 57 9.97 -5.50 -14.37
C ALA A 57 10.89 -4.26 -14.44
N GLY A 58 11.10 -3.57 -13.32
CA GLY A 58 12.00 -2.42 -13.27
C GLY A 58 11.35 -1.08 -13.63
N LYS A 59 10.02 -0.98 -13.61
CA LYS A 59 9.26 0.24 -13.96
C LYS A 59 9.72 1.46 -13.15
N SER A 60 9.68 1.36 -11.81
CA SER A 60 10.12 2.45 -10.91
C SER A 60 11.61 2.78 -11.09
N THR A 61 12.45 1.75 -11.29
CA THR A 61 13.89 1.96 -11.59
C THR A 61 14.07 2.74 -12.89
N PHE A 62 13.24 2.47 -13.91
CA PHE A 62 13.29 3.22 -15.16
C PHE A 62 12.86 4.68 -14.97
N LEU A 63 11.79 4.94 -14.21
CA LEU A 63 11.40 6.32 -13.86
C LEU A 63 12.50 7.04 -13.07
N GLN A 64 13.11 6.39 -12.09
CA GLN A 64 14.24 6.94 -11.33
C GLN A 64 15.43 7.24 -12.23
N GLY A 65 15.68 6.39 -13.23
CA GLY A 65 16.68 6.65 -14.27
C GLY A 65 16.38 7.91 -15.05
N ILE A 66 15.15 8.11 -15.54
CA ILE A 66 14.71 9.32 -16.26
C ILE A 66 14.81 10.55 -15.36
N ALA A 67 14.45 10.42 -14.08
CA ALA A 67 14.56 11.49 -13.09
C ALA A 67 16.02 11.88 -12.77
N GLY A 68 16.99 11.03 -13.14
CA GLY A 68 18.40 11.23 -12.86
C GLY A 68 18.76 11.08 -11.37
N VAL A 69 17.98 10.29 -10.62
CA VAL A 69 18.16 10.08 -9.18
C VAL A 69 18.79 8.73 -8.82
N LEU A 70 19.07 7.89 -9.81
CA LEU A 70 19.90 6.71 -9.58
C LEU A 70 21.34 7.14 -9.27
N GLY A 71 21.93 6.52 -8.27
CA GLY A 71 23.22 6.93 -7.71
C GLY A 71 24.42 6.68 -8.61
N GLY A 72 25.62 6.91 -8.04
CA GLY A 72 26.90 6.69 -8.72
C GLY A 72 27.29 5.21 -8.83
N ALA A 73 28.54 4.97 -9.24
CA ALA A 73 29.09 3.62 -9.45
C ALA A 73 29.14 2.74 -8.19
N ASP A 74 29.08 3.33 -7.01
CA ASP A 74 28.97 2.69 -5.70
C ASP A 74 27.54 2.22 -5.36
N GLU A 75 26.52 2.79 -6.00
CA GLU A 75 25.11 2.39 -5.81
C GLU A 75 24.64 1.42 -6.90
N GLY A 76 25.25 1.43 -8.09
CA GLY A 76 24.88 0.54 -9.18
C GLY A 76 25.68 0.73 -10.46
N GLU A 77 25.27 -0.02 -11.47
CA GLU A 77 25.88 -0.03 -12.79
C GLU A 77 24.82 0.26 -13.86
N ALA A 78 25.09 1.25 -14.71
CA ALA A 78 24.27 1.56 -15.88
C ALA A 78 24.85 0.91 -17.13
N GLN A 79 23.96 0.43 -18.02
CA GLN A 79 24.27 -0.01 -19.38
C GLN A 79 23.54 0.89 -20.38
N GLY A 80 24.13 1.11 -21.56
CA GLY A 80 23.53 1.89 -22.62
C GLY A 80 23.41 3.38 -22.30
N GLU A 81 22.46 4.06 -22.93
CA GLU A 81 22.23 5.51 -22.79
C GLU A 81 20.79 5.81 -22.39
N LEU A 82 20.62 6.79 -21.48
CA LEU A 82 19.32 7.37 -21.13
C LEU A 82 19.45 8.90 -21.16
N LEU A 83 18.71 9.51 -22.08
CA LEU A 83 18.81 10.95 -22.38
C LEU A 83 17.44 11.62 -22.16
N VAL A 84 17.47 12.83 -21.61
CA VAL A 84 16.32 13.75 -21.55
C VAL A 84 16.74 15.01 -22.34
N ASP A 85 15.99 15.38 -23.37
CA ASP A 85 16.36 16.43 -24.33
C ASP A 85 17.77 16.27 -24.94
N GLY A 86 18.22 15.02 -25.17
CA GLY A 86 19.52 14.71 -25.72
C GLY A 86 20.70 14.84 -24.76
N VAL A 87 20.44 15.12 -23.47
CA VAL A 87 21.45 15.20 -22.40
C VAL A 87 21.27 13.99 -21.46
N PRO A 88 22.37 13.35 -20.99
CA PRO A 88 22.25 12.25 -20.05
C PRO A 88 21.41 12.64 -18.83
N ALA A 89 20.42 11.82 -18.47
CA ALA A 89 19.43 12.12 -17.45
C ALA A 89 20.05 12.52 -16.09
N ALA A 90 21.16 11.90 -15.71
CA ALA A 90 21.88 12.20 -14.46
C ALA A 90 22.39 13.67 -14.37
N PHE A 91 22.47 14.41 -15.48
CA PHE A 91 22.98 15.78 -15.52
C PHE A 91 21.89 16.84 -15.72
N VAL A 92 20.60 16.45 -15.81
CA VAL A 92 19.47 17.35 -16.17
C VAL A 92 18.56 17.61 -14.96
N ARG A 93 19.12 18.09 -13.85
CA ARG A 93 18.35 18.37 -12.63
C ARG A 93 17.18 19.33 -12.89
N GLY A 94 16.00 18.97 -12.37
CA GLY A 94 14.78 19.78 -12.48
C GLY A 94 14.08 19.68 -13.85
N ARG A 95 14.66 19.01 -14.83
CA ARG A 95 14.04 18.80 -16.14
C ARG A 95 12.97 17.71 -16.10
N ALA A 96 13.13 16.72 -15.23
CA ALA A 96 12.13 15.73 -14.87
C ALA A 96 11.74 15.92 -13.40
N GLY A 97 10.44 15.93 -13.12
CA GLY A 97 9.88 15.93 -11.78
C GLY A 97 9.17 14.60 -11.52
N MET A 98 9.37 14.01 -10.35
CA MET A 98 8.85 12.69 -10.02
C MET A 98 7.95 12.75 -8.79
N VAL A 99 6.79 12.11 -8.89
CA VAL A 99 5.89 11.80 -7.76
C VAL A 99 6.08 10.34 -7.42
N LEU A 100 6.39 10.06 -6.15
CA LEU A 100 6.62 8.72 -5.62
C LEU A 100 5.31 8.04 -5.22
N GLN A 101 5.34 6.72 -5.12
CA GLN A 101 4.22 5.88 -4.70
C GLN A 101 3.69 6.25 -3.31
N ASP A 102 4.60 6.51 -2.36
CA ASP A 102 4.26 6.94 -1.00
C ASP A 102 4.40 8.45 -0.85
N PRO A 103 3.30 9.21 -0.71
CA PRO A 103 3.35 10.67 -0.55
C PRO A 103 3.90 11.11 0.80
N ASP A 104 3.87 10.25 1.83
CA ASP A 104 4.43 10.57 3.14
C ASP A 104 5.95 10.64 3.09
N SER A 105 6.59 9.76 2.32
CA SER A 105 8.04 9.77 2.09
C SER A 105 8.52 10.98 1.28
N GLN A 106 7.62 11.63 0.54
CA GLN A 106 7.92 12.80 -0.29
C GLN A 106 7.63 14.14 0.43
N THR A 107 6.85 14.12 1.51
CA THR A 107 6.56 15.30 2.33
C THR A 107 7.78 15.65 3.20
N ILE A 108 8.45 16.76 2.92
CA ILE A 108 9.71 17.16 3.55
C ILE A 108 9.49 18.21 4.64
N LEU A 109 8.61 19.18 4.39
CA LEU A 109 8.40 20.33 5.27
C LEU A 109 7.04 20.29 5.97
N ALA A 110 6.99 20.95 7.13
CA ALA A 110 5.84 20.88 8.02
C ALA A 110 4.62 21.69 7.54
N ARG A 111 4.75 22.58 6.56
CA ARG A 111 3.70 23.43 6.02
C ARG A 111 3.53 23.26 4.53
N VAL A 112 2.29 23.29 4.06
CA VAL A 112 1.92 23.10 2.66
C VAL A 112 2.68 24.06 1.73
N GLY A 113 2.69 25.36 2.03
CA GLY A 113 3.35 26.33 1.14
C GLY A 113 4.85 26.15 1.05
N ASP A 114 5.49 25.85 2.20
CA ASP A 114 6.94 25.64 2.28
C ASP A 114 7.34 24.35 1.55
N ASP A 115 6.55 23.29 1.69
CA ASP A 115 6.78 21.99 1.03
C ASP A 115 6.72 22.11 -0.50
N VAL A 116 5.72 22.80 -1.03
CA VAL A 116 5.63 23.07 -2.48
C VAL A 116 6.75 23.99 -2.97
N ALA A 117 7.20 24.95 -2.16
CA ALA A 117 8.29 25.88 -2.50
C ALA A 117 9.66 25.19 -2.54
N PHE A 118 9.85 24.11 -1.79
CA PHE A 118 11.13 23.42 -1.58
C PHE A 118 11.86 23.07 -2.88
N GLY A 119 11.14 22.50 -3.86
CA GLY A 119 11.71 22.15 -5.16
C GLY A 119 12.18 23.39 -5.95
N CYS A 120 11.42 24.49 -5.88
CA CYS A 120 11.78 25.75 -6.52
C CYS A 120 13.04 26.36 -5.89
N GLU A 121 13.17 26.31 -4.55
CA GLU A 121 14.35 26.80 -3.84
C GLU A 121 15.62 26.02 -4.22
N ASN A 122 15.52 24.70 -4.28
CA ASN A 122 16.63 23.81 -4.67
C ASN A 122 17.09 24.03 -6.13
N LEU A 123 16.18 24.47 -7.00
CA LEU A 123 16.48 24.82 -8.39
C LEU A 123 16.97 26.25 -8.55
N GLY A 124 17.07 27.03 -7.46
CA GLY A 124 17.51 28.42 -7.50
C GLY A 124 16.52 29.37 -8.19
N VAL A 125 15.22 29.05 -8.18
CA VAL A 125 14.18 29.95 -8.71
C VAL A 125 14.21 31.28 -7.96
N PRO A 126 14.19 32.44 -8.64
CA PRO A 126 14.17 33.73 -7.99
C PRO A 126 13.02 33.84 -6.98
N ARG A 127 13.31 34.33 -5.75
CA ARG A 127 12.35 34.42 -4.65
C ARG A 127 11.01 35.07 -5.04
N ALA A 128 11.08 36.09 -5.90
CA ALA A 128 9.88 36.80 -6.38
C ALA A 128 8.94 35.90 -7.21
N GLN A 129 9.44 34.81 -7.81
CA GLN A 129 8.68 33.89 -8.63
C GLN A 129 8.18 32.68 -7.85
N ILE A 130 8.77 32.31 -6.69
CA ILE A 130 8.43 31.10 -5.94
C ILE A 130 6.96 31.10 -5.52
N TRP A 131 6.52 32.11 -4.78
CA TRP A 131 5.15 32.15 -4.25
C TRP A 131 4.05 32.23 -5.32
N PRO A 132 4.22 32.99 -6.43
CA PRO A 132 3.30 32.88 -7.57
C PRO A 132 3.24 31.46 -8.14
N ARG A 133 4.37 30.74 -8.30
CA ARG A 133 4.40 29.36 -8.78
C ARG A 133 3.74 28.40 -7.81
N VAL A 134 3.98 28.55 -6.51
CA VAL A 134 3.34 27.74 -5.44
C VAL A 134 1.81 27.83 -5.53
N ARG A 135 1.26 29.06 -5.62
CA ARG A 135 -0.20 29.25 -5.73
C ARG A 135 -0.75 28.65 -7.01
N ALA A 136 -0.13 28.95 -8.16
CA ALA A 136 -0.54 28.39 -9.44
C ALA A 136 -0.50 26.85 -9.47
N ALA A 137 0.50 26.24 -8.82
CA ALA A 137 0.62 24.79 -8.72
C ALA A 137 -0.49 24.19 -7.83
N LEU A 138 -0.77 24.80 -6.67
CA LEU A 138 -1.87 24.36 -5.79
C LEU A 138 -3.24 24.49 -6.49
N ASP A 139 -3.47 25.58 -7.21
CA ASP A 139 -4.67 25.79 -8.01
C ASP A 139 -4.79 24.73 -9.12
N ALA A 140 -3.70 24.47 -9.85
CA ALA A 140 -3.67 23.48 -10.93
C ALA A 140 -4.04 22.08 -10.45
N VAL A 141 -3.58 21.68 -9.26
CA VAL A 141 -3.90 20.36 -8.70
C VAL A 141 -5.24 20.35 -7.92
N GLY A 142 -5.88 21.52 -7.75
CA GLY A 142 -7.14 21.66 -7.02
C GLY A 142 -6.98 21.38 -5.51
N LEU A 143 -5.86 21.78 -4.92
CA LEU A 143 -5.62 21.69 -3.48
C LEU A 143 -5.85 23.07 -2.83
N ASP A 144 -7.10 23.35 -2.50
CA ASP A 144 -7.51 24.58 -1.83
C ASP A 144 -7.36 24.43 -0.31
N VAL A 145 -6.18 24.77 0.19
CA VAL A 145 -5.86 24.76 1.63
C VAL A 145 -4.96 25.95 1.97
N PRO A 146 -4.99 26.47 3.22
CA PRO A 146 -4.06 27.51 3.68
C PRO A 146 -2.60 27.08 3.51
N LEU A 147 -1.73 28.00 3.09
CA LEU A 147 -0.28 27.72 2.90
C LEU A 147 0.44 27.32 4.20
N ASP A 148 -0.05 27.80 5.35
CA ASP A 148 0.47 27.50 6.67
C ASP A 148 -0.12 26.23 7.30
N ARG A 149 -1.06 25.56 6.60
CA ARG A 149 -1.65 24.31 7.09
C ARG A 149 -0.56 23.25 7.29
N PRO A 150 -0.57 22.53 8.45
CA PRO A 150 0.37 21.44 8.67
C PRO A 150 0.17 20.31 7.65
N THR A 151 1.26 19.85 7.02
CA THR A 151 1.25 18.74 6.06
C THR A 151 0.77 17.44 6.69
N ALA A 152 1.06 17.21 7.97
CA ALA A 152 0.57 16.07 8.75
C ALA A 152 -0.97 16.04 8.92
N ALA A 153 -1.65 17.19 8.73
CA ALA A 153 -3.11 17.29 8.84
C ALA A 153 -3.84 17.06 7.48
N LEU A 154 -3.12 16.69 6.44
CA LEU A 154 -3.67 16.37 5.13
C LEU A 154 -4.11 14.91 5.06
N SER A 155 -5.19 14.63 4.32
CA SER A 155 -5.57 13.26 3.94
C SER A 155 -4.60 12.68 2.89
N GLY A 156 -4.61 11.36 2.69
CA GLY A 156 -3.75 10.71 1.69
C GLY A 156 -3.88 11.30 0.29
N GLY A 157 -5.12 11.51 -0.21
CA GLY A 157 -5.35 12.16 -1.50
C GLY A 157 -4.90 13.63 -1.53
N GLN A 158 -4.99 14.36 -0.41
CA GLN A 158 -4.45 15.72 -0.32
C GLN A 158 -2.92 15.72 -0.32
N LYS A 159 -2.26 14.77 0.35
CA LYS A 159 -0.80 14.61 0.31
C LYS A 159 -0.31 14.26 -1.09
N GLN A 160 -1.02 13.40 -1.80
CA GLN A 160 -0.69 13.07 -3.20
C GLN A 160 -0.80 14.29 -4.11
N ARG A 161 -1.84 15.11 -3.94
CA ARG A 161 -1.96 16.38 -4.67
C ARG A 161 -0.92 17.41 -4.24
N LEU A 162 -0.49 17.40 -2.97
CA LEU A 162 0.63 18.23 -2.50
C LEU A 162 1.94 17.85 -3.20
N ALA A 163 2.28 16.55 -3.26
CA ALA A 163 3.46 16.06 -3.97
C ALA A 163 3.43 16.45 -5.45
N LEU A 164 2.25 16.30 -6.11
CA LEU A 164 2.05 16.74 -7.49
C LEU A 164 2.23 18.26 -7.63
N ALA A 165 1.72 19.08 -6.69
CA ALA A 165 1.90 20.53 -6.69
C ALA A 165 3.39 20.90 -6.58
N GLY A 166 4.17 20.22 -5.73
CA GLY A 166 5.62 20.40 -5.64
C GLY A 166 6.32 20.17 -6.98
N VAL A 167 5.93 19.11 -7.69
CA VAL A 167 6.45 18.82 -9.04
C VAL A 167 6.03 19.91 -10.05
N VAL A 168 4.77 20.30 -10.07
CA VAL A 168 4.22 21.32 -10.99
C VAL A 168 4.90 22.67 -10.76
N ALA A 169 5.16 23.06 -9.51
CA ALA A 169 5.83 24.33 -9.17
C ALA A 169 7.24 24.44 -9.74
N MET A 170 7.95 23.31 -9.87
CA MET A 170 9.27 23.26 -10.51
C MET A 170 9.22 23.50 -12.03
N ALA A 171 8.01 23.41 -12.65
CA ALA A 171 7.79 23.50 -14.09
C ALA A 171 8.68 22.55 -14.91
N PRO A 172 8.61 21.23 -14.65
CA PRO A 172 9.46 20.26 -15.33
C PRO A 172 9.03 20.06 -16.78
N GLY A 173 9.96 19.65 -17.66
CA GLY A 173 9.65 19.22 -19.02
C GLY A 173 9.07 17.81 -19.10
N VAL A 174 9.36 16.96 -18.10
CA VAL A 174 8.82 15.60 -17.94
C VAL A 174 8.21 15.45 -16.57
N MET A 175 7.00 14.93 -16.50
CA MET A 175 6.28 14.57 -15.29
C MET A 175 6.27 13.05 -15.18
N LEU A 176 6.86 12.53 -14.11
CA LEU A 176 7.00 11.10 -13.83
C LEU A 176 6.13 10.76 -12.62
N LEU A 177 5.20 9.81 -12.78
CA LEU A 177 4.29 9.42 -11.71
C LEU A 177 4.42 7.93 -11.46
N ASP A 178 4.85 7.56 -10.25
CA ASP A 178 5.00 6.17 -9.83
C ASP A 178 3.82 5.78 -8.94
N GLU A 179 2.82 5.10 -9.51
CA GLU A 179 1.59 4.65 -8.85
C GLU A 179 0.89 5.77 -8.06
N PRO A 180 0.57 6.93 -8.67
CA PRO A 180 0.08 8.10 -7.96
C PRO A 180 -1.32 7.92 -7.34
N THR A 181 -2.06 6.86 -7.68
CA THR A 181 -3.37 6.55 -7.09
C THR A 181 -3.32 5.41 -6.07
N ALA A 182 -2.12 4.97 -5.73
CA ALA A 182 -1.91 4.00 -4.68
C ALA A 182 -2.50 4.46 -3.33
N ASN A 183 -3.04 3.53 -2.55
CA ASN A 183 -3.62 3.79 -1.22
C ASN A 183 -4.82 4.77 -1.17
N LEU A 184 -5.41 5.12 -2.32
CA LEU A 184 -6.54 6.02 -2.38
C LEU A 184 -7.87 5.26 -2.52
N ASP A 185 -8.89 5.82 -1.90
CA ASP A 185 -10.26 5.38 -2.13
C ASP A 185 -10.75 5.81 -3.54
N PRO A 186 -11.86 5.27 -4.05
CA PRO A 186 -12.33 5.57 -5.40
C PRO A 186 -12.54 7.06 -5.68
N ALA A 187 -12.94 7.85 -4.69
CA ALA A 187 -13.10 9.31 -4.83
C ALA A 187 -11.74 10.00 -4.97
N GLY A 188 -10.78 9.64 -4.13
CA GLY A 188 -9.41 10.16 -4.18
C GLY A 188 -8.70 9.86 -5.49
N ILE A 189 -8.95 8.67 -6.08
CA ILE A 189 -8.40 8.30 -7.40
C ILE A 189 -8.88 9.27 -8.48
N ILE A 190 -10.18 9.55 -8.53
CA ILE A 190 -10.77 10.47 -9.51
C ILE A 190 -10.20 11.89 -9.32
N GLU A 191 -10.06 12.34 -8.07
CA GLU A 191 -9.48 13.64 -7.75
C GLU A 191 -8.03 13.79 -8.22
N VAL A 192 -7.19 12.78 -7.98
CA VAL A 192 -5.77 12.78 -8.39
C VAL A 192 -5.66 12.71 -9.91
N GLN A 193 -6.42 11.84 -10.58
CA GLN A 193 -6.46 11.78 -12.03
C GLN A 193 -6.82 13.13 -12.66
N ALA A 194 -7.89 13.76 -12.14
CA ALA A 194 -8.31 15.09 -12.60
C ALA A 194 -7.24 16.17 -12.35
N ALA A 195 -6.54 16.10 -11.21
CA ALA A 195 -5.44 17.01 -10.89
C ALA A 195 -4.27 16.86 -11.87
N VAL A 196 -3.89 15.63 -12.22
CA VAL A 196 -2.86 15.36 -13.25
C VAL A 196 -3.29 15.92 -14.61
N GLY A 197 -4.55 15.69 -15.00
CA GLY A 197 -5.09 16.26 -16.25
C GLY A 197 -4.99 17.78 -16.30
N ARG A 198 -5.36 18.48 -15.23
CA ARG A 198 -5.21 19.96 -15.13
C ARG A 198 -3.75 20.40 -15.15
N ALA A 199 -2.88 19.71 -14.42
CA ALA A 199 -1.44 19.99 -14.40
C ALA A 199 -0.82 19.87 -15.81
N LEU A 200 -1.14 18.80 -16.54
CA LEU A 200 -0.70 18.60 -17.93
C LEU A 200 -1.23 19.68 -18.87
N ALA A 201 -2.49 20.07 -18.73
CA ALA A 201 -3.07 21.15 -19.53
C ALA A 201 -2.39 22.51 -19.27
N ALA A 202 -1.96 22.76 -18.03
CA ALA A 202 -1.28 24.00 -17.64
C ALA A 202 0.19 24.03 -18.05
N THR A 203 0.90 22.87 -18.07
CA THR A 203 2.35 22.80 -18.29
C THR A 203 2.74 22.33 -19.69
N GLY A 204 1.90 21.53 -20.33
CA GLY A 204 2.25 20.83 -21.57
C GLY A 204 3.32 19.76 -21.42
N SER A 205 3.73 19.42 -20.21
CA SER A 205 4.84 18.48 -19.93
C SER A 205 4.58 17.10 -20.54
N THR A 206 5.64 16.41 -20.91
CA THR A 206 5.62 14.98 -21.23
C THR A 206 5.24 14.19 -19.98
N LEU A 207 4.35 13.19 -20.10
CA LEU A 207 3.94 12.35 -19.01
C LEU A 207 4.46 10.93 -19.17
N VAL A 208 5.04 10.37 -18.10
CA VAL A 208 5.20 8.92 -17.94
C VAL A 208 4.60 8.50 -16.61
N VAL A 209 3.53 7.70 -16.66
CA VAL A 209 2.85 7.22 -15.46
C VAL A 209 2.91 5.70 -15.38
N ILE A 210 3.26 5.18 -14.21
CA ILE A 210 3.14 3.77 -13.85
C ILE A 210 1.86 3.61 -13.07
N GLU A 211 1.02 2.64 -13.45
CA GLU A 211 -0.20 2.34 -12.72
C GLU A 211 -0.68 0.90 -12.96
N HIS A 212 -1.38 0.38 -11.96
CA HIS A 212 -2.03 -0.91 -12.06
C HIS A 212 -3.52 -0.78 -12.47
N ARG A 213 -4.18 0.32 -12.14
CA ARG A 213 -5.56 0.63 -12.56
C ARG A 213 -5.59 1.28 -13.93
N VAL A 214 -5.36 0.47 -14.95
CA VAL A 214 -5.18 0.91 -16.34
C VAL A 214 -6.37 1.73 -16.85
N ASP A 215 -7.60 1.28 -16.54
CA ASP A 215 -8.86 1.91 -16.95
C ASP A 215 -8.98 3.39 -16.53
N VAL A 216 -8.50 3.73 -15.36
CA VAL A 216 -8.50 5.11 -14.84
C VAL A 216 -7.67 6.04 -15.72
N TRP A 217 -6.53 5.56 -16.23
CA TRP A 217 -5.56 6.40 -16.92
C TRP A 217 -5.75 6.47 -18.44
N LEU A 218 -6.50 5.52 -19.04
CA LEU A 218 -6.76 5.50 -20.49
C LEU A 218 -7.24 6.83 -21.08
N PRO A 219 -8.10 7.63 -20.41
CA PRO A 219 -8.53 8.92 -20.95
C PRO A 219 -7.44 10.00 -21.01
N LEU A 220 -6.33 9.83 -20.29
CA LEU A 220 -5.25 10.81 -20.19
C LEU A 220 -4.02 10.46 -21.01
N VAL A 221 -3.91 9.23 -21.53
CA VAL A 221 -2.69 8.74 -22.17
C VAL A 221 -2.89 8.47 -23.66
N ASP A 222 -1.85 8.74 -24.43
CA ASP A 222 -1.84 8.58 -25.89
C ASP A 222 -1.20 7.25 -26.31
N ARG A 223 -0.33 6.68 -25.42
CA ARG A 223 0.50 5.51 -25.71
C ARG A 223 0.65 4.62 -24.50
N VAL A 224 0.67 3.33 -24.71
CA VAL A 224 0.97 2.31 -23.71
C VAL A 224 2.26 1.62 -24.09
N ILE A 225 3.18 1.54 -23.13
CA ILE A 225 4.44 0.82 -23.23
C ILE A 225 4.46 -0.26 -22.16
N VAL A 226 4.83 -1.49 -22.53
CA VAL A 226 4.92 -2.62 -21.60
C VAL A 226 6.39 -3.03 -21.45
N LEU A 227 6.92 -2.89 -20.25
CA LEU A 227 8.28 -3.25 -19.91
C LEU A 227 8.37 -4.74 -19.59
N GLY A 228 9.34 -5.41 -20.20
CA GLY A 228 9.67 -6.81 -19.95
C GLY A 228 10.46 -7.00 -18.67
N ALA A 229 10.19 -8.08 -17.94
CA ALA A 229 10.99 -8.44 -16.78
C ALA A 229 12.40 -8.90 -17.22
N PRO A 230 13.49 -8.49 -16.53
CA PRO A 230 14.86 -8.88 -16.89
C PRO A 230 15.09 -10.39 -16.97
N ALA A 231 14.42 -11.16 -16.10
CA ALA A 231 14.46 -12.64 -16.14
C ALA A 231 13.91 -13.24 -17.43
N GLY A 232 13.09 -12.50 -18.19
CA GLY A 232 12.55 -12.87 -19.50
C GLY A 232 13.27 -12.21 -20.67
N GLY A 233 14.46 -11.62 -20.46
CA GLY A 233 15.24 -10.93 -21.50
C GLY A 233 15.12 -9.39 -21.45
N GLY A 234 14.22 -8.83 -20.63
CA GLY A 234 14.04 -7.39 -20.49
C GLY A 234 13.42 -6.70 -21.72
N GLY A 235 13.76 -5.44 -21.93
CA GLY A 235 13.34 -4.64 -23.10
C GLY A 235 11.86 -4.24 -23.07
N ILE A 236 11.34 -3.89 -24.25
CA ILE A 236 9.95 -3.49 -24.47
C ILE A 236 9.16 -4.69 -25.06
N LEU A 237 8.16 -5.17 -24.35
CA LEU A 237 7.27 -6.25 -24.80
C LEU A 237 6.21 -5.77 -25.78
N ALA A 238 5.65 -4.57 -25.52
CA ALA A 238 4.63 -3.97 -26.36
C ALA A 238 4.74 -2.45 -26.32
N ASP A 239 4.39 -1.82 -27.43
CA ASP A 239 4.45 -0.37 -27.60
C ASP A 239 3.42 0.05 -28.66
N GLY A 240 2.55 1.01 -28.34
CA GLY A 240 1.54 1.48 -29.28
C GLY A 240 0.37 2.20 -28.62
N SER A 241 -0.69 2.46 -29.42
CA SER A 241 -1.91 3.07 -28.86
C SER A 241 -2.54 2.14 -27.81
N PRO A 242 -3.22 2.71 -26.78
CA PRO A 242 -3.87 1.91 -25.74
C PRO A 242 -4.79 0.81 -26.30
N ALA A 243 -5.59 1.16 -27.32
CA ALA A 243 -6.52 0.21 -27.94
C ALA A 243 -5.81 -0.96 -28.62
N ALA A 244 -4.70 -0.72 -29.32
CA ALA A 244 -3.93 -1.76 -30.00
C ALA A 244 -3.24 -2.70 -28.98
N VAL A 245 -2.49 -2.12 -28.03
CA VAL A 245 -1.72 -2.90 -27.06
C VAL A 245 -2.63 -3.73 -26.16
N LEU A 246 -3.67 -3.13 -25.58
CA LEU A 246 -4.52 -3.80 -24.60
C LEU A 246 -5.47 -4.81 -25.22
N ARG A 247 -5.91 -4.62 -26.49
CA ARG A 247 -6.79 -5.57 -27.18
C ARG A 247 -6.01 -6.69 -27.84
N ASP A 248 -5.00 -6.33 -28.63
CA ASP A 248 -4.35 -7.29 -29.52
C ASP A 248 -3.36 -8.21 -28.78
N ARG A 249 -2.87 -7.77 -27.62
CA ARG A 249 -1.93 -8.53 -26.78
C ARG A 249 -2.48 -8.89 -25.40
N ALA A 250 -3.79 -8.82 -25.20
CA ALA A 250 -4.47 -9.03 -23.94
C ALA A 250 -4.04 -10.33 -23.22
N ALA A 251 -4.02 -11.45 -23.94
CA ALA A 251 -3.65 -12.75 -23.37
C ALA A 251 -2.18 -12.79 -22.90
N GLU A 252 -1.27 -12.25 -23.71
CA GLU A 252 0.16 -12.17 -23.39
C GLU A 252 0.41 -11.27 -22.18
N LEU A 253 -0.24 -10.10 -22.15
CA LEU A 253 -0.13 -9.15 -21.05
C LEU A 253 -0.66 -9.72 -19.73
N THR A 254 -1.80 -10.42 -19.78
CA THR A 254 -2.37 -11.09 -18.60
C THR A 254 -1.43 -12.19 -18.10
N ALA A 255 -0.86 -13.00 -19.01
CA ALA A 255 0.12 -14.03 -18.65
C ALA A 255 1.40 -13.43 -18.03
N ALA A 256 1.79 -12.24 -18.49
CA ALA A 256 2.90 -11.47 -17.93
C ALA A 256 2.55 -10.75 -16.61
N GLY A 257 1.32 -10.86 -16.11
CA GLY A 257 0.88 -10.23 -14.85
C GLY A 257 0.38 -8.80 -15.00
N VAL A 258 0.21 -8.30 -16.20
CA VAL A 258 -0.33 -6.93 -16.42
C VAL A 258 -1.85 -6.94 -16.28
N TRP A 259 -2.39 -5.96 -15.57
CA TRP A 259 -3.83 -5.74 -15.51
C TRP A 259 -4.35 -5.25 -16.86
N VAL A 260 -5.25 -6.00 -17.45
CA VAL A 260 -5.89 -5.64 -18.72
C VAL A 260 -7.36 -5.33 -18.49
N PRO A 261 -7.85 -4.14 -18.83
CA PRO A 261 -9.26 -3.76 -18.66
C PRO A 261 -10.21 -4.79 -19.28
N GLY A 262 -11.25 -5.17 -18.55
CA GLY A 262 -12.23 -6.15 -18.99
C GLY A 262 -11.80 -7.61 -18.85
N ILE A 263 -10.55 -7.91 -18.50
CA ILE A 263 -10.07 -9.27 -18.22
C ILE A 263 -9.91 -9.43 -16.71
N ARG A 264 -10.66 -10.37 -16.16
CA ARG A 264 -10.51 -10.72 -14.74
C ARG A 264 -9.50 -11.87 -14.61
N PRO A 265 -8.55 -11.79 -13.65
CA PRO A 265 -7.71 -12.94 -13.31
C PRO A 265 -8.57 -14.13 -12.88
N ALA A 266 -8.03 -15.34 -13.04
CA ALA A 266 -8.72 -16.54 -12.59
C ALA A 266 -9.03 -16.45 -11.09
N ALA A 267 -10.31 -16.57 -10.75
CA ALA A 267 -10.78 -16.56 -9.37
C ALA A 267 -11.04 -18.01 -8.90
N PRO A 268 -10.79 -18.32 -7.62
CA PRO A 268 -11.19 -19.61 -7.05
C PRO A 268 -12.71 -19.74 -7.07
N PRO A 269 -13.23 -20.98 -7.01
CA PRO A 269 -14.67 -21.19 -6.89
C PRO A 269 -15.23 -20.54 -5.61
N PRO A 270 -16.50 -20.11 -5.63
CA PRO A 270 -17.13 -19.57 -4.42
C PRO A 270 -17.17 -20.63 -3.31
N PRO A 271 -17.31 -20.21 -2.03
CA PRO A 271 -17.37 -21.15 -0.91
C PRO A 271 -18.53 -22.14 -1.09
N THR A 272 -18.24 -23.41 -0.91
CA THR A 272 -19.24 -24.48 -1.04
C THR A 272 -19.84 -24.90 0.31
N ALA A 273 -19.16 -24.61 1.41
CA ALA A 273 -19.59 -24.94 2.75
C ALA A 273 -20.31 -23.76 3.41
N ALA A 274 -21.31 -24.07 4.24
CA ALA A 274 -21.95 -23.08 5.11
C ALA A 274 -20.94 -22.57 6.15
N ALA A 275 -21.04 -21.29 6.50
CA ALA A 275 -20.20 -20.69 7.55
C ALA A 275 -20.41 -21.42 8.89
N GLY A 276 -19.31 -21.67 9.60
CA GLY A 276 -19.29 -22.38 10.86
C GLY A 276 -19.63 -21.52 12.07
N GLU A 277 -19.03 -21.83 13.23
CA GLU A 277 -19.21 -21.11 14.49
C GLU A 277 -18.80 -19.63 14.37
N VAL A 278 -19.48 -18.74 15.08
CA VAL A 278 -19.07 -17.34 15.24
C VAL A 278 -17.83 -17.29 16.14
N LEU A 279 -16.66 -17.02 15.57
CA LEU A 279 -15.38 -16.96 16.27
C LEU A 279 -15.19 -15.65 17.03
N LEU A 280 -15.57 -14.52 16.42
CA LEU A 280 -15.53 -13.18 17.04
C LEU A 280 -16.89 -12.51 16.88
N ARG A 281 -17.33 -11.83 17.94
CA ARG A 281 -18.55 -11.01 17.96
C ARG A 281 -18.26 -9.63 18.53
N ALA A 282 -18.52 -8.60 17.74
CA ALA A 282 -18.56 -7.21 18.18
C ALA A 282 -20.02 -6.83 18.46
N GLU A 283 -20.29 -6.21 19.61
CA GLU A 283 -21.62 -5.76 20.03
C GLU A 283 -21.57 -4.30 20.44
N ARG A 284 -22.33 -3.45 19.73
CA ARG A 284 -22.34 -1.99 19.88
C ARG A 284 -20.95 -1.40 19.96
N LEU A 285 -20.02 -1.97 19.20
CA LEU A 285 -18.61 -1.64 19.24
C LEU A 285 -18.36 -0.21 18.74
N VAL A 286 -17.67 0.57 19.53
CA VAL A 286 -17.14 1.88 19.17
C VAL A 286 -15.61 1.79 19.13
N VAL A 287 -15.01 2.16 18.01
CA VAL A 287 -13.57 2.08 17.78
C VAL A 287 -12.96 3.47 17.65
N GLY A 288 -11.72 3.63 18.11
CA GLY A 288 -10.96 4.87 18.07
C GLY A 288 -9.58 4.66 18.68
N ARG A 289 -8.66 5.54 18.35
CA ARG A 289 -7.33 5.59 19.00
C ARG A 289 -7.36 6.40 20.29
N ASP A 290 -8.30 7.32 20.38
CA ASP A 290 -8.55 8.18 21.53
C ASP A 290 -10.02 8.05 21.97
N ALA A 291 -10.24 7.88 23.26
CA ALA A 291 -11.59 7.79 23.83
C ALA A 291 -12.45 9.05 23.60
N GLY A 292 -11.81 10.20 23.43
CA GLY A 292 -12.48 11.48 23.15
C GLY A 292 -12.84 11.71 21.69
N ALA A 293 -12.30 10.87 20.77
CA ALA A 293 -12.50 11.01 19.33
C ALA A 293 -12.73 9.64 18.68
N PRO A 294 -13.95 9.07 18.77
CA PRO A 294 -14.25 7.79 18.13
C PRO A 294 -14.13 7.91 16.60
N ALA A 295 -13.52 6.90 15.98
CA ALA A 295 -13.39 6.83 14.53
C ALA A 295 -14.64 6.23 13.88
N ALA A 296 -15.28 5.22 14.52
CA ALA A 296 -16.50 4.60 14.03
C ALA A 296 -17.31 3.93 15.15
N GLY A 297 -18.60 3.72 14.92
CA GLY A 297 -19.51 3.00 15.80
C GLY A 297 -20.74 3.82 16.22
N PRO A 298 -21.71 3.17 16.92
CA PRO A 298 -21.70 1.77 17.36
C PRO A 298 -21.90 0.78 16.21
N LEU A 299 -21.20 -0.36 16.25
CA LEU A 299 -21.19 -1.39 15.21
C LEU A 299 -21.53 -2.76 15.80
N ASP A 300 -22.25 -3.58 15.04
CA ASP A 300 -22.50 -4.98 15.35
C ASP A 300 -21.94 -5.85 14.22
N LEU A 301 -21.02 -6.74 14.55
CA LEU A 301 -20.32 -7.58 13.58
C LEU A 301 -20.03 -8.97 14.15
N GLY A 302 -20.36 -10.02 13.39
CA GLY A 302 -19.91 -11.38 13.66
C GLY A 302 -18.96 -11.87 12.58
N LEU A 303 -17.90 -12.57 12.95
CA LEU A 303 -16.97 -13.26 12.06
C LEU A 303 -17.02 -14.75 12.36
N ARG A 304 -17.32 -15.56 11.33
CA ARG A 304 -17.49 -17.02 11.45
C ARG A 304 -16.32 -17.77 10.86
N ALA A 305 -16.10 -19.00 11.32
CA ALA A 305 -15.20 -19.93 10.65
C ALA A 305 -15.71 -20.22 9.23
N GLY A 306 -14.80 -20.26 8.26
CA GLY A 306 -15.14 -20.46 6.85
C GLY A 306 -15.80 -19.24 6.18
N GLU A 307 -15.76 -18.07 6.82
CA GLU A 307 -16.34 -16.83 6.29
C GLU A 307 -15.26 -15.79 6.02
N ILE A 308 -15.46 -15.00 4.95
CA ILE A 308 -14.71 -13.77 4.73
C ILE A 308 -15.64 -12.59 4.88
N VAL A 309 -15.29 -11.65 5.76
CA VAL A 309 -15.97 -10.37 5.93
C VAL A 309 -15.11 -9.27 5.33
N GLY A 310 -15.60 -8.65 4.26
CA GLY A 310 -14.97 -7.48 3.64
C GLY A 310 -15.39 -6.20 4.35
N ILE A 311 -14.46 -5.54 5.05
CA ILE A 311 -14.69 -4.25 5.71
C ILE A 311 -14.38 -3.15 4.70
N VAL A 312 -15.42 -2.45 4.23
CA VAL A 312 -15.35 -1.43 3.19
C VAL A 312 -15.77 -0.05 3.72
N GLY A 313 -15.39 1.02 3.02
CA GLY A 313 -15.76 2.39 3.37
C GLY A 313 -14.67 3.40 2.96
N PRO A 314 -14.93 4.71 3.04
CA PRO A 314 -13.97 5.75 2.65
C PRO A 314 -12.72 5.73 3.52
N ASN A 315 -11.64 6.38 3.05
CA ASN A 315 -10.45 6.57 3.85
C ASN A 315 -10.76 7.42 5.09
N GLY A 316 -10.17 7.06 6.23
CA GLY A 316 -10.47 7.71 7.50
C GLY A 316 -11.73 7.22 8.22
N ALA A 317 -12.55 6.35 7.63
CA ALA A 317 -13.76 5.80 8.27
C ALA A 317 -13.51 4.85 9.46
N GLY A 318 -12.25 4.58 9.81
CA GLY A 318 -11.91 3.73 10.94
C GLY A 318 -11.77 2.23 10.61
N LYS A 319 -11.66 1.85 9.34
CA LYS A 319 -11.52 0.44 8.91
C LYS A 319 -10.35 -0.28 9.57
N SER A 320 -9.13 0.25 9.44
CA SER A 320 -7.92 -0.32 10.07
C SER A 320 -8.02 -0.31 11.60
N THR A 321 -8.64 0.73 12.19
CA THR A 321 -8.90 0.80 13.63
C THR A 321 -9.84 -0.31 14.07
N LEU A 322 -10.90 -0.59 13.30
CA LEU A 322 -11.80 -1.72 13.55
C LEU A 322 -11.05 -3.05 13.47
N GLY A 323 -10.24 -3.27 12.42
CA GLY A 323 -9.42 -4.48 12.27
C GLY A 323 -8.48 -4.70 13.46
N LEU A 324 -7.75 -3.65 13.87
CA LEU A 324 -6.86 -3.73 15.04
C LEU A 324 -7.61 -3.98 16.36
N THR A 325 -8.84 -3.44 16.51
CA THR A 325 -9.67 -3.69 17.69
C THR A 325 -10.19 -5.13 17.69
N LEU A 326 -10.65 -5.67 16.56
CA LEU A 326 -11.03 -7.07 16.42
C LEU A 326 -9.86 -8.02 16.69
N ALA A 327 -8.66 -7.63 16.27
CA ALA A 327 -7.42 -8.38 16.52
C ALA A 327 -6.93 -8.31 17.99
N GLY A 328 -7.56 -7.53 18.86
CA GLY A 328 -7.13 -7.33 20.25
C GLY A 328 -5.85 -6.50 20.39
N LEU A 329 -5.48 -5.73 19.35
CA LEU A 329 -4.30 -4.86 19.36
C LEU A 329 -4.63 -3.44 19.81
N LEU A 330 -5.88 -3.00 19.68
CA LEU A 330 -6.40 -1.73 20.20
C LEU A 330 -7.59 -1.98 21.14
N PRO A 331 -7.75 -1.18 22.21
CA PRO A 331 -8.91 -1.27 23.06
C PRO A 331 -10.17 -0.75 22.34
N SER A 332 -11.33 -1.29 22.65
CA SER A 332 -12.60 -0.65 22.29
C SER A 332 -12.80 0.65 23.06
N VAL A 333 -13.32 1.69 22.40
CA VAL A 333 -13.75 2.94 23.03
C VAL A 333 -15.12 2.77 23.72
N GLY A 334 -15.97 1.90 23.16
CA GLY A 334 -17.27 1.52 23.72
C GLY A 334 -17.75 0.20 23.12
N GLY A 335 -18.77 -0.39 23.71
CA GLY A 335 -19.23 -1.73 23.34
C GLY A 335 -18.21 -2.81 23.70
N THR A 336 -18.31 -3.98 23.06
CA THR A 336 -17.46 -5.14 23.38
C THR A 336 -17.05 -5.91 22.13
N VAL A 337 -15.86 -6.52 22.17
CA VAL A 337 -15.46 -7.62 21.28
C VAL A 337 -15.34 -8.88 22.12
N ARG A 338 -16.00 -9.95 21.72
CA ARG A 338 -15.94 -11.23 22.41
C ARG A 338 -15.58 -12.36 21.47
N ALA A 339 -14.60 -13.14 21.88
CA ALA A 339 -14.25 -14.40 21.25
C ALA A 339 -15.24 -15.51 21.65
N ALA A 340 -15.44 -16.47 20.74
CA ALA A 340 -16.11 -17.72 21.08
C ALA A 340 -15.39 -18.46 22.23
N GLU A 341 -16.07 -19.34 22.92
CA GLU A 341 -15.44 -20.16 23.97
C GLU A 341 -14.34 -21.05 23.42
N SER A 342 -14.54 -21.62 22.22
CA SER A 342 -13.55 -22.40 21.49
C SER A 342 -12.26 -21.60 21.23
N LEU A 343 -12.39 -20.33 20.81
CA LEU A 343 -11.27 -19.45 20.52
C LEU A 343 -10.61 -18.93 21.80
N ALA A 344 -11.35 -18.67 22.86
CA ALA A 344 -10.86 -18.17 24.15
C ALA A 344 -10.27 -19.27 25.04
N ALA A 345 -10.49 -20.56 24.73
CA ALA A 345 -10.02 -21.66 25.54
C ALA A 345 -8.49 -21.62 25.75
N GLY A 346 -8.05 -21.65 27.01
CA GLY A 346 -6.64 -21.59 27.39
C GLY A 346 -5.94 -20.25 27.08
N ALA A 347 -6.69 -19.18 26.80
CA ALA A 347 -6.07 -17.86 26.61
C ALA A 347 -5.57 -17.30 27.94
N GLU A 348 -4.30 -16.87 27.97
CA GLU A 348 -3.72 -16.18 29.10
C GLU A 348 -4.05 -14.70 29.04
N VAL A 349 -4.61 -14.16 30.10
CA VAL A 349 -4.97 -12.75 30.23
C VAL A 349 -3.82 -11.96 30.82
N ARG A 350 -3.57 -10.77 30.30
CA ARG A 350 -2.55 -9.84 30.81
C ARG A 350 -2.87 -9.48 32.26
N ARG A 351 -1.90 -9.61 33.15
CA ARG A 351 -2.02 -9.06 34.50
C ARG A 351 -2.03 -7.54 34.40
N GLU A 352 -3.09 -6.88 34.86
CA GLU A 352 -3.20 -5.42 34.83
C GLU A 352 -2.02 -4.79 35.57
N GLY A 353 -1.02 -4.31 34.81
CA GLY A 353 -0.01 -3.39 35.32
C GLY A 353 -0.64 -2.01 35.54
N ARG A 354 -0.19 -1.28 36.57
CA ARG A 354 -0.68 0.07 36.94
C ARG A 354 -0.81 1.08 35.77
N ARG A 355 -0.23 0.83 34.60
CA ARG A 355 -0.30 1.68 33.40
C ARG A 355 -1.61 1.51 32.61
N ALA A 356 -2.16 0.31 32.51
CA ALA A 356 -3.42 0.06 31.79
C ALA A 356 -4.62 0.68 32.53
N ARG A 357 -4.52 0.85 33.84
CA ARG A 357 -5.53 1.51 34.68
C ARG A 357 -5.67 3.03 34.37
N ARG A 358 -4.61 3.68 33.87
CA ARG A 358 -4.64 5.12 33.53
C ARG A 358 -5.32 5.42 32.19
N VAL A 359 -5.25 4.50 31.22
CA VAL A 359 -5.85 4.69 29.90
C VAL A 359 -7.38 4.50 29.95
N ARG A 360 -7.89 3.59 30.81
CA ARG A 360 -9.34 3.38 31.02
C ARG A 360 -9.99 4.44 31.92
N ALA A 361 -9.24 5.06 32.81
CA ALA A 361 -9.70 6.18 33.63
C ALA A 361 -9.24 7.47 32.93
N GLY A 362 -10.00 7.98 31.96
CA GLY A 362 -9.73 9.24 31.29
C GLY A 362 -9.32 10.31 32.30
N GLU A 363 -8.15 10.96 32.10
CA GLU A 363 -7.68 12.08 32.90
C GLU A 363 -8.65 13.27 32.75
N GLY A 364 -9.64 13.28 33.58
CA GLY A 364 -10.60 14.36 33.73
C GLY A 364 -11.00 14.50 35.18
N SER A 365 -10.13 15.07 36.00
CA SER A 365 -10.59 15.82 37.18
C SER A 365 -9.46 16.61 37.85
N ARG A 366 -9.46 17.89 37.67
CA ARG A 366 -8.90 18.86 38.65
C ARG A 366 -9.87 18.97 39.80
N GLY A 367 -9.39 18.72 41.03
CA GLY A 367 -9.84 19.35 42.26
C GLY A 367 -11.21 18.94 42.81
N GLY A 368 -11.21 18.07 43.81
CA GLY A 368 -12.35 17.83 44.71
C GLY A 368 -11.91 16.93 45.87
N ARG A 369 -11.69 17.50 47.06
CA ARG A 369 -11.51 16.74 48.31
C ARG A 369 -12.85 16.09 48.67
N GLY A 370 -12.96 14.77 48.57
CA GLY A 370 -14.08 13.97 49.01
C GLY A 370 -13.61 12.56 49.33
N GLY A 371 -13.99 12.03 50.47
CA GLY A 371 -13.44 10.86 51.14
C GLY A 371 -13.52 9.53 50.38
N PRO A 372 -12.91 8.46 50.89
CA PRO A 372 -12.72 7.19 50.15
C PRO A 372 -14.02 6.38 50.09
N ASP A 373 -14.68 6.39 48.94
CA ASP A 373 -15.70 5.39 48.65
C ASP A 373 -14.99 4.06 48.22
N ARG A 374 -15.09 3.08 49.11
CA ARG A 374 -14.48 1.73 48.99
C ARG A 374 -15.37 0.72 48.25
N SER A 375 -16.14 1.12 47.25
CA SER A 375 -17.01 0.18 46.50
C SER A 375 -16.74 0.05 45.00
N GLY A 376 -15.59 0.46 44.51
CA GLY A 376 -15.16 0.17 43.14
C GLY A 376 -14.57 -1.24 43.04
N ARG A 377 -15.39 -2.29 42.99
CA ARG A 377 -14.97 -3.61 42.47
C ARG A 377 -14.38 -3.36 41.07
N ALA A 378 -13.06 -3.59 40.91
CA ALA A 378 -12.47 -3.70 39.59
C ALA A 378 -13.30 -4.71 38.80
N ALA A 379 -13.97 -4.28 37.73
CA ALA A 379 -14.65 -5.20 36.83
C ALA A 379 -13.58 -6.19 36.33
N ALA A 380 -13.76 -7.46 36.64
CA ALA A 380 -12.86 -8.51 36.16
C ALA A 380 -12.82 -8.39 34.63
N SER A 381 -11.64 -8.32 34.05
CA SER A 381 -11.46 -8.30 32.60
C SER A 381 -12.16 -9.52 32.00
N ASP A 382 -13.06 -9.34 31.04
CA ASP A 382 -13.73 -10.46 30.36
C ASP A 382 -12.64 -11.32 29.67
N PRO A 383 -12.43 -12.59 30.05
CA PRO A 383 -11.41 -13.44 29.46
C PRO A 383 -11.68 -13.73 27.97
N ARG A 384 -12.86 -13.42 27.45
CA ARG A 384 -13.21 -13.52 26.04
C ARG A 384 -12.94 -12.24 25.24
N ASP A 385 -12.51 -11.15 25.88
CA ASP A 385 -12.07 -9.94 25.19
C ASP A 385 -10.63 -10.14 24.70
N PRO A 386 -10.37 -10.21 23.37
CA PRO A 386 -9.04 -10.40 22.81
C PRO A 386 -8.04 -9.35 23.26
N PHE A 387 -8.46 -8.11 23.52
CA PHE A 387 -7.58 -7.05 23.99
C PHE A 387 -6.94 -7.38 25.35
N THR A 388 -7.58 -8.21 26.15
CA THR A 388 -7.05 -8.62 27.47
C THR A 388 -5.98 -9.72 27.38
N TRP A 389 -5.85 -10.38 26.22
CA TRP A 389 -4.96 -11.52 26.07
C TRP A 389 -3.49 -11.12 26.02
N THR A 390 -2.60 -12.02 26.44
CA THR A 390 -1.15 -11.85 26.25
C THR A 390 -0.80 -11.91 24.77
N SER A 391 0.32 -11.31 24.36
CA SER A 391 0.78 -11.39 22.96
C SER A 391 0.95 -12.84 22.50
N ARG A 392 1.43 -13.73 23.39
CA ARG A 392 1.56 -15.17 23.12
C ARG A 392 0.21 -15.83 22.84
N SER A 393 -0.83 -15.45 23.59
CA SER A 393 -2.20 -15.96 23.36
C SER A 393 -2.80 -15.41 22.07
N LEU A 394 -2.52 -14.16 21.70
CA LEU A 394 -2.96 -13.58 20.43
C LEU A 394 -2.33 -14.30 19.25
N LEU A 395 -1.02 -14.56 19.26
CA LEU A 395 -0.28 -15.22 18.18
C LEU A 395 -0.92 -16.54 17.72
N THR A 396 -1.50 -17.31 18.63
CA THR A 396 -2.13 -18.61 18.32
C THR A 396 -3.59 -18.51 17.95
N ARG A 397 -4.22 -17.33 18.01
CA ARG A 397 -5.68 -17.16 17.88
C ARG A 397 -6.07 -16.19 16.79
N ILE A 398 -5.33 -15.08 16.66
CA ILE A 398 -5.66 -14.02 15.70
C ILE A 398 -4.38 -13.57 15.01
N GLY A 399 -4.22 -13.97 13.75
CA GLY A 399 -3.17 -13.47 12.88
C GLY A 399 -3.56 -12.11 12.31
N THR A 400 -2.59 -11.20 12.20
CA THR A 400 -2.84 -9.86 11.66
C THR A 400 -1.80 -9.53 10.60
N VAL A 401 -2.26 -9.03 9.45
CA VAL A 401 -1.40 -8.52 8.39
C VAL A 401 -1.70 -7.03 8.23
N PHE A 402 -0.69 -6.19 8.44
CA PHE A 402 -0.83 -4.73 8.36
C PHE A 402 -0.78 -4.23 6.92
N GLN A 403 -1.31 -3.03 6.69
CA GLN A 403 -1.29 -2.37 5.40
C GLN A 403 0.14 -2.22 4.84
N GLU A 404 1.11 -1.86 5.69
CA GLU A 404 2.51 -1.76 5.34
C GLU A 404 3.28 -3.00 5.83
N PRO A 405 3.69 -3.91 4.92
CA PRO A 405 4.39 -5.14 5.28
C PRO A 405 5.67 -4.89 6.08
N GLU A 406 6.38 -3.80 5.77
CA GLU A 406 7.68 -3.48 6.36
C GLU A 406 7.62 -3.25 7.87
N HIS A 407 6.47 -2.79 8.39
CA HIS A 407 6.27 -2.58 9.82
C HIS A 407 6.16 -3.88 10.63
N GLN A 408 6.02 -5.04 9.94
CA GLN A 408 5.94 -6.35 10.59
C GLN A 408 7.25 -7.14 10.53
N LEU A 409 8.19 -6.75 9.67
CA LEU A 409 9.41 -7.51 9.41
C LEU A 409 10.42 -7.34 10.54
N LEU A 410 10.85 -8.44 11.14
CA LEU A 410 11.73 -8.49 12.32
C LEU A 410 13.06 -9.18 12.03
N ALA A 411 13.09 -10.14 11.10
CA ALA A 411 14.25 -10.97 10.84
C ALA A 411 15.07 -10.50 9.63
N HIS A 412 16.31 -11.00 9.52
CA HIS A 412 17.21 -10.69 8.42
C HIS A 412 17.05 -11.63 7.21
N THR A 413 16.24 -12.68 7.31
CA THR A 413 15.95 -13.61 6.22
C THR A 413 14.47 -13.95 6.19
N VAL A 414 13.95 -14.28 4.99
CA VAL A 414 12.56 -14.72 4.79
C VAL A 414 12.25 -15.95 5.66
N ARG A 415 13.13 -16.95 5.69
CA ARG A 415 12.98 -18.12 6.56
C ARG A 415 12.92 -17.71 8.03
N GLY A 416 13.85 -16.87 8.46
CA GLY A 416 13.91 -16.39 9.85
C GLY A 416 12.64 -15.66 10.26
N GLU A 417 12.02 -14.89 9.35
CA GLU A 417 10.76 -14.19 9.60
C GLU A 417 9.62 -15.16 9.91
N LEU A 418 9.53 -16.28 9.18
CA LEU A 418 8.52 -17.32 9.43
C LEU A 418 8.76 -18.09 10.73
N GLU A 419 10.00 -18.17 11.19
CA GLU A 419 10.39 -18.86 12.42
C GLU A 419 10.11 -18.04 13.69
N VAL A 420 9.95 -16.70 13.59
CA VAL A 420 9.77 -15.82 14.77
C VAL A 420 8.58 -16.27 15.63
N GLY A 421 7.40 -16.38 15.05
CA GLY A 421 6.18 -16.75 15.79
C GLY A 421 6.27 -18.13 16.45
N PRO A 422 6.59 -19.19 15.71
CA PRO A 422 6.79 -20.53 16.28
C PRO A 422 7.83 -20.61 17.40
N ARG A 423 8.97 -19.92 17.25
CA ARG A 423 10.02 -19.88 18.28
C ARG A 423 9.56 -19.18 19.56
N GLU A 424 8.87 -18.06 19.44
CA GLU A 424 8.28 -17.33 20.57
C GLU A 424 7.24 -18.17 21.33
N LEU A 425 6.57 -19.08 20.64
CA LEU A 425 5.63 -20.03 21.23
C LEU A 425 6.34 -21.23 21.88
N GLY A 426 7.64 -21.42 21.64
CA GLY A 426 8.41 -22.57 22.12
C GLY A 426 8.07 -23.86 21.38
N ILE A 427 7.64 -23.76 20.11
CA ILE A 427 7.41 -24.93 19.26
C ILE A 427 8.76 -25.61 18.97
N ALA A 428 8.78 -26.94 18.98
CA ALA A 428 9.99 -27.71 18.72
C ALA A 428 10.62 -27.33 17.37
N GLU A 429 11.95 -27.32 17.28
CA GLU A 429 12.68 -26.86 16.08
C GLU A 429 12.31 -27.69 14.84
N SER A 430 12.14 -29.00 14.97
CA SER A 430 11.72 -29.89 13.87
C SER A 430 10.32 -29.56 13.36
N GLU A 431 9.39 -29.25 14.25
CA GLU A 431 8.02 -28.85 13.88
C GLU A 431 8.01 -27.45 13.28
N THR A 432 8.80 -26.53 13.81
CA THR A 432 8.99 -25.19 13.26
C THR A 432 9.52 -25.26 11.82
N ALA A 433 10.58 -26.06 11.60
CA ALA A 433 11.15 -26.24 10.27
C ALA A 433 10.13 -26.80 9.27
N ALA A 434 9.37 -27.83 9.66
CA ALA A 434 8.33 -28.42 8.81
C ALA A 434 7.24 -27.42 8.42
N ARG A 435 6.76 -26.59 9.37
CA ARG A 435 5.75 -25.56 9.11
C ARG A 435 6.30 -24.46 8.19
N VAL A 436 7.54 -24.05 8.40
CA VAL A 436 8.20 -23.03 7.59
C VAL A 436 8.41 -23.52 6.16
N ASP A 437 8.87 -24.77 5.96
CA ASP A 437 9.05 -25.36 4.65
C ASP A 437 7.72 -25.46 3.89
N GLU A 438 6.63 -25.90 4.55
CA GLU A 438 5.27 -25.91 4.01
C GLU A 438 4.84 -24.51 3.54
N LEU A 439 5.03 -23.48 4.36
CA LEU A 439 4.63 -22.11 4.04
C LEU A 439 5.48 -21.50 2.91
N LEU A 440 6.79 -21.77 2.90
CA LEU A 440 7.69 -21.33 1.84
C LEU A 440 7.26 -21.92 0.47
N GLU A 441 6.89 -23.19 0.43
CA GLU A 441 6.40 -23.83 -0.78
C GLU A 441 5.04 -23.29 -1.19
N ARG A 442 4.07 -23.27 -0.27
CA ARG A 442 2.68 -22.86 -0.50
C ARG A 442 2.55 -21.42 -0.97
N LEU A 443 3.38 -20.50 -0.42
CA LEU A 443 3.39 -19.08 -0.76
C LEU A 443 4.47 -18.72 -1.80
N ARG A 444 5.12 -19.73 -2.39
CA ARG A 444 6.15 -19.57 -3.42
C ARG A 444 7.30 -18.65 -3.00
N LEU A 445 7.72 -18.78 -1.75
CA LEU A 445 8.83 -18.03 -1.17
C LEU A 445 10.11 -18.87 -1.07
N GLY A 446 10.07 -20.15 -1.44
CA GLY A 446 11.20 -21.08 -1.34
C GLY A 446 12.52 -20.56 -1.93
N PRO A 447 12.55 -20.06 -3.20
CA PRO A 447 13.75 -19.48 -3.78
C PRO A 447 14.30 -18.25 -3.05
N LEU A 448 13.47 -17.60 -2.22
CA LEU A 448 13.78 -16.38 -1.49
C LEU A 448 14.10 -16.64 -0.01
N ALA A 449 14.11 -17.89 0.45
CA ALA A 449 14.22 -18.25 1.86
C ALA A 449 15.44 -17.63 2.58
N ALA A 450 16.55 -17.45 1.88
CA ALA A 450 17.77 -16.83 2.41
C ALA A 450 17.86 -15.32 2.14
N ALA A 451 16.93 -14.75 1.37
CA ALA A 451 16.94 -13.32 1.01
C ALA A 451 16.57 -12.44 2.21
N ASN A 452 17.09 -11.21 2.22
CA ASN A 452 16.66 -10.21 3.20
C ASN A 452 15.23 -9.74 2.86
N PRO A 453 14.27 -9.77 3.82
CA PRO A 453 12.89 -9.37 3.61
C PRO A 453 12.72 -7.97 3.03
N TYR A 454 13.58 -7.03 3.37
CA TYR A 454 13.51 -5.65 2.86
C TYR A 454 13.88 -5.53 1.39
N THR A 455 14.58 -6.52 0.81
CA THR A 455 14.94 -6.53 -0.61
C THR A 455 13.89 -7.17 -1.52
N LEU A 456 12.82 -7.69 -0.96
CA LEU A 456 11.71 -8.31 -1.68
C LEU A 456 10.87 -7.26 -2.42
N SER A 457 10.22 -7.67 -3.51
CA SER A 457 9.17 -6.87 -4.15
C SER A 457 7.95 -6.72 -3.22
N GLY A 458 7.09 -5.73 -3.47
CA GLY A 458 5.89 -5.50 -2.67
C GLY A 458 4.99 -6.74 -2.55
N GLY A 459 4.82 -7.49 -3.66
CA GLY A 459 4.07 -8.74 -3.68
C GLY A 459 4.69 -9.86 -2.86
N GLU A 460 6.01 -9.99 -2.94
CA GLU A 460 6.75 -10.97 -2.13
C GLU A 460 6.71 -10.63 -0.64
N LYS A 461 6.86 -9.35 -0.28
CA LYS A 461 6.70 -8.87 1.10
C LYS A 461 5.29 -9.18 1.63
N ARG A 462 4.25 -8.95 0.83
CA ARG A 462 2.87 -9.22 1.22
C ARG A 462 2.64 -10.72 1.45
N ARG A 463 3.13 -11.60 0.55
CA ARG A 463 3.08 -13.05 0.78
C ARG A 463 3.85 -13.47 2.03
N LEU A 464 4.99 -12.84 2.29
CA LEU A 464 5.79 -13.11 3.50
C LEU A 464 5.03 -12.76 4.78
N THR A 465 4.38 -11.59 4.85
CA THR A 465 3.60 -11.20 6.05
C THR A 465 2.39 -12.09 6.28
N VAL A 466 1.71 -12.53 5.20
CA VAL A 466 0.66 -13.54 5.30
C VAL A 466 1.22 -14.87 5.82
N ALA A 467 2.36 -15.32 5.28
CA ALA A 467 3.03 -16.54 5.72
C ALA A 467 3.43 -16.48 7.20
N ALA A 468 4.02 -15.36 7.65
CA ALA A 468 4.41 -15.13 9.03
C ALA A 468 3.20 -15.19 9.98
N ALA A 469 2.08 -14.57 9.61
CA ALA A 469 0.84 -14.65 10.38
C ALA A 469 0.28 -16.08 10.47
N LEU A 470 0.46 -16.89 9.42
CA LEU A 470 -0.01 -18.30 9.37
C LEU A 470 0.91 -19.28 10.08
N ALA A 471 2.19 -18.94 10.32
CA ALA A 471 3.16 -19.83 10.93
C ALA A 471 2.74 -20.32 12.34
N THR A 472 1.88 -19.56 13.02
CA THR A 472 1.31 -19.89 14.32
C THR A 472 -0.06 -20.60 14.24
N ARG A 473 -0.60 -20.82 13.02
CA ARG A 473 -1.90 -21.47 12.73
C ARG A 473 -3.09 -20.84 13.47
N PRO A 474 -3.32 -19.54 13.37
CA PRO A 474 -4.45 -18.88 14.03
C PRO A 474 -5.78 -19.22 13.32
N PRO A 475 -6.90 -19.46 14.06
CA PRO A 475 -8.23 -19.68 13.46
C PRO A 475 -8.86 -18.41 12.87
N VAL A 476 -8.37 -17.23 13.24
CA VAL A 476 -8.83 -15.93 12.75
C VAL A 476 -7.69 -15.19 12.08
N LEU A 477 -7.98 -14.54 10.94
CA LEU A 477 -7.03 -13.72 10.22
C LEU A 477 -7.63 -12.34 9.92
N VAL A 478 -6.92 -11.28 10.27
CA VAL A 478 -7.26 -9.89 9.93
C VAL A 478 -6.26 -9.39 8.91
N LEU A 479 -6.75 -9.03 7.72
CA LEU A 479 -5.94 -8.57 6.59
C LEU A 479 -6.26 -7.11 6.30
N ASP A 480 -5.26 -6.23 6.29
CA ASP A 480 -5.42 -4.83 5.92
C ASP A 480 -4.79 -4.60 4.55
N GLU A 481 -5.64 -4.29 3.54
CA GLU A 481 -5.31 -4.10 2.12
C GLU A 481 -4.44 -5.23 1.53
N PRO A 482 -4.88 -6.51 1.58
CA PRO A 482 -4.02 -7.65 1.25
C PRO A 482 -3.54 -7.67 -0.21
N THR A 483 -4.33 -7.14 -1.16
CA THR A 483 -4.04 -7.17 -2.60
C THR A 483 -3.48 -5.87 -3.15
N PHE A 484 -3.23 -4.91 -2.27
CA PHE A 484 -2.76 -3.59 -2.67
C PHE A 484 -1.41 -3.64 -3.42
N GLY A 485 -1.30 -2.90 -4.55
CA GLY A 485 -0.06 -2.81 -5.33
C GLY A 485 0.37 -4.12 -6.00
N GLN A 486 -0.54 -5.08 -6.15
CA GLN A 486 -0.22 -6.37 -6.78
C GLN A 486 -0.47 -6.35 -8.29
N ASP A 487 0.42 -6.97 -9.06
CA ASP A 487 0.13 -7.33 -10.44
C ASP A 487 -0.97 -8.42 -10.51
N ALA A 488 -1.59 -8.59 -11.68
CA ALA A 488 -2.73 -9.49 -11.86
C ALA A 488 -2.41 -10.96 -11.50
N ARG A 489 -1.19 -11.41 -11.74
CA ARG A 489 -0.75 -12.76 -11.42
C ARG A 489 -0.59 -12.94 -9.91
N THR A 490 0.12 -12.04 -9.27
CA THR A 490 0.34 -12.07 -7.81
C THR A 490 -0.98 -11.92 -7.06
N TRP A 491 -1.89 -11.07 -7.56
CA TRP A 491 -3.24 -10.94 -7.04
C TRP A 491 -3.99 -12.27 -7.10
N ALA A 492 -4.03 -12.94 -8.26
CA ALA A 492 -4.73 -14.22 -8.40
C ALA A 492 -4.16 -15.32 -7.48
N GLU A 493 -2.83 -15.36 -7.32
CA GLU A 493 -2.16 -16.29 -6.41
C GLU A 493 -2.57 -16.03 -4.96
N LEU A 494 -2.59 -14.78 -4.53
CA LEU A 494 -2.97 -14.41 -3.16
C LEU A 494 -4.46 -14.68 -2.90
N VAL A 495 -5.33 -14.38 -3.85
CA VAL A 495 -6.78 -14.69 -3.78
C VAL A 495 -7.00 -16.19 -3.63
N ALA A 496 -6.29 -17.02 -4.41
CA ALA A 496 -6.37 -18.47 -4.28
C ALA A 496 -5.90 -18.97 -2.90
N ILE A 497 -4.84 -18.39 -2.35
CA ILE A 497 -4.35 -18.69 -1.00
C ILE A 497 -5.40 -18.33 0.05
N ILE A 498 -5.98 -17.13 0.00
CA ILE A 498 -6.99 -16.66 0.96
C ILE A 498 -8.25 -17.55 0.89
N ALA A 499 -8.68 -17.94 -0.32
CA ALA A 499 -9.79 -18.87 -0.50
C ALA A 499 -9.51 -20.25 0.11
N ALA A 500 -8.32 -20.80 -0.14
CA ALA A 500 -7.92 -22.09 0.44
C ALA A 500 -7.87 -22.07 1.98
N LEU A 501 -7.44 -20.94 2.56
CA LEU A 501 -7.44 -20.72 4.01
C LEU A 501 -8.87 -20.65 4.57
N ARG A 502 -9.76 -19.91 3.91
CA ARG A 502 -11.17 -19.86 4.26
C ARG A 502 -11.79 -21.25 4.30
N ASP A 503 -11.51 -22.05 3.27
CA ASP A 503 -12.16 -23.36 3.08
C ASP A 503 -11.52 -24.51 3.87
N GLY A 504 -10.31 -24.30 4.41
CA GLY A 504 -9.53 -25.38 5.05
C GLY A 504 -9.14 -26.47 4.05
N ALA A 505 -8.92 -26.11 2.76
CA ALA A 505 -8.74 -27.02 1.64
C ALA A 505 -7.52 -27.94 1.74
N ASP A 506 -6.57 -27.65 2.61
CA ASP A 506 -5.34 -28.40 2.90
C ASP A 506 -5.43 -29.29 4.13
N GLY A 507 -6.65 -29.54 4.63
CA GLY A 507 -6.90 -30.32 5.84
C GLY A 507 -6.75 -29.53 7.13
N SER A 508 -6.51 -28.22 7.06
CA SER A 508 -6.61 -27.32 8.22
C SER A 508 -8.06 -26.99 8.54
N ALA A 509 -8.34 -26.48 9.75
CA ALA A 509 -9.66 -25.95 10.06
C ALA A 509 -9.93 -24.67 9.24
N PRO A 510 -11.17 -24.47 8.74
CA PRO A 510 -11.56 -23.24 8.04
C PRO A 510 -11.34 -21.99 8.90
N LEU A 511 -10.72 -20.95 8.34
CA LEU A 511 -10.43 -19.69 9.03
C LEU A 511 -11.61 -18.71 8.91
N GLY A 512 -11.83 -17.91 9.97
CA GLY A 512 -12.60 -16.68 9.88
C GLY A 512 -11.68 -15.52 9.44
N ILE A 513 -11.98 -14.86 8.32
CA ILE A 513 -11.12 -13.83 7.74
C ILE A 513 -11.85 -12.49 7.70
N ALA A 514 -11.27 -11.46 8.31
CA ALA A 514 -11.69 -10.07 8.15
C ALA A 514 -10.72 -9.37 7.20
N ALA A 515 -11.19 -8.96 6.02
CA ALA A 515 -10.40 -8.28 5.00
C ALA A 515 -10.83 -6.81 4.89
N ILE A 516 -9.96 -5.89 5.28
CA ILE A 516 -10.14 -4.46 5.06
C ILE A 516 -9.61 -4.17 3.67
N THR A 517 -10.45 -3.67 2.76
CA THR A 517 -10.00 -3.42 1.39
C THR A 517 -10.93 -2.51 0.61
N HIS A 518 -10.36 -1.86 -0.42
CA HIS A 518 -11.06 -1.15 -1.49
C HIS A 518 -11.16 -1.99 -2.78
N ASP A 519 -10.63 -3.21 -2.77
CA ASP A 519 -10.61 -4.10 -3.93
C ASP A 519 -11.93 -4.89 -4.05
N GLU A 520 -12.86 -4.33 -4.84
CA GLU A 520 -14.15 -4.97 -5.12
C GLU A 520 -13.99 -6.31 -5.83
N GLN A 521 -12.95 -6.46 -6.68
CA GLN A 521 -12.70 -7.72 -7.39
C GLN A 521 -12.28 -8.83 -6.42
N LEU A 522 -11.48 -8.49 -5.39
CA LEU A 522 -11.12 -9.40 -4.32
C LEU A 522 -12.37 -9.89 -3.58
N LEU A 523 -13.24 -8.97 -3.18
CA LEU A 523 -14.45 -9.31 -2.43
C LEU A 523 -15.41 -10.20 -3.24
N GLU A 524 -15.58 -9.89 -4.53
CA GLU A 524 -16.38 -10.72 -5.45
C GLU A 524 -15.75 -12.11 -5.64
N ALA A 525 -14.45 -12.17 -5.92
CA ALA A 525 -13.73 -13.42 -6.16
C ALA A 525 -13.76 -14.36 -4.95
N LEU A 526 -13.76 -13.82 -3.75
CA LEU A 526 -13.79 -14.57 -2.49
C LEU A 526 -15.21 -14.85 -1.98
N GLY A 527 -16.25 -14.28 -2.59
CA GLY A 527 -17.63 -14.37 -2.06
C GLY A 527 -17.75 -13.74 -0.68
N ALA A 528 -17.04 -12.64 -0.43
CA ALA A 528 -16.98 -12.00 0.86
C ALA A 528 -18.29 -11.30 1.22
N ARG A 529 -18.77 -11.46 2.48
CA ARG A 529 -19.86 -10.65 3.02
C ARG A 529 -19.34 -9.23 3.28
N ARG A 530 -20.01 -8.23 2.73
CA ARG A 530 -19.60 -6.83 2.87
C ARG A 530 -20.10 -6.23 4.18
N PHE A 531 -19.21 -5.50 4.85
CA PHE A 531 -19.52 -4.71 6.04
C PHE A 531 -19.03 -3.27 5.79
N ALA A 532 -19.96 -2.34 5.58
CA ALA A 532 -19.63 -0.96 5.22
C ALA A 532 -19.51 -0.06 6.46
N LEU A 533 -18.46 0.76 6.50
CA LEU A 533 -18.23 1.81 7.50
C LEU A 533 -18.45 3.19 6.89
N GLY A 534 -19.11 4.08 7.66
CA GLY A 534 -19.21 5.51 7.27
C GLY A 534 -20.32 5.85 6.27
N GLY A 535 -21.27 4.95 5.98
CA GLY A 535 -22.48 5.24 5.21
C GLY A 535 -23.64 5.60 6.14
N ALA A 536 -24.14 6.81 6.09
CA ALA A 536 -25.49 7.12 6.57
C ALA A 536 -26.48 6.53 5.54
N GLY A 537 -27.07 5.36 5.79
CA GLY A 537 -28.09 4.82 4.91
C GLY A 537 -28.21 3.31 5.04
N GLU A 538 -29.29 2.89 5.66
CA GLU A 538 -30.06 1.66 5.55
C GLU A 538 -29.34 0.42 4.98
N PHE A 539 -29.09 -0.52 5.86
CA PHE A 539 -28.85 -1.90 5.46
C PHE A 539 -30.19 -2.58 5.17
N PRO A 540 -30.35 -3.31 4.06
CA PRO A 540 -31.48 -4.21 3.95
C PRO A 540 -31.32 -5.31 5.03
N GLU A 541 -32.22 -5.30 6.00
CA GLU A 541 -32.54 -6.48 6.80
C GLU A 541 -33.01 -7.57 5.84
N GLY A 542 -32.36 -8.70 5.85
CA GLY A 542 -32.91 -9.86 5.19
C GLY A 542 -31.89 -10.87 4.72
N ALA A 543 -31.51 -11.77 5.61
CA ALA A 543 -31.61 -13.20 5.44
C ALA A 543 -31.01 -13.88 6.67
N ALA A 544 -31.93 -14.48 7.44
CA ALA A 544 -31.67 -15.37 8.56
C ALA A 544 -30.95 -16.64 8.10
#